data_9af8f536ccb87b72705cf993a9aa7114
#
_entry.id   9af8f536ccb87b72705cf993a9aa7114
#
_cell.length_a   1.000
_cell.length_b   1.000
_cell.length_c   1.000
_cell.angle_alpha   90.00
_cell.angle_beta   90.00
_cell.angle_gamma   90.00
#
_symmetry.space_group_name_H-M   'P 1'
#
loop_
_entity.id
_entity.type
_entity.pdbx_description
1 polymer ?
#
loop_
_entity_poly.entity_id
_entity_poly.type
_entity_poly.pdbx_seq_one_letter_code
_entity_poly.pdbx_strand_id
1 'polypeptide(L)'
;MSAATPGTEASKVFEQHFIKGDGQVLDTLRVPLANPDFAPFLQRARDLRPDTLFVFVPAGQAGTLARQFAERGLDKSGIKLVGTGDIVDDDDLPGTGDTFLGVVTAGFYSAAHASRTNKDYVAAYAKATGHRANFISVGGYDGMHLIYQALEKTGGKIDADTVIEAMKGMKWESPRGPTSIDPRTRDIVQDVYIRKVERVNGEPWAVEFATFEAIKDPLKEPAAE
;
A
#
# COMPACT_ATOMS: atom_id res chain seq x y z
N MET A 1 16.03 4.09 -14.49
CA MET A 1 15.72 2.73 -14.93
C MET A 1 15.50 1.75 -13.78
N SER A 2 16.15 1.82 -12.64
CA SER A 2 15.84 1.00 -11.46
C SER A 2 14.44 1.26 -10.87
N ALA A 3 13.95 2.45 -11.03
CA ALA A 3 12.61 2.85 -10.62
C ALA A 3 11.47 2.20 -11.43
N ALA A 4 11.78 1.57 -12.55
CA ALA A 4 10.78 0.88 -13.38
C ALA A 4 10.33 -0.46 -12.81
N THR A 5 11.11 -1.10 -11.94
CA THR A 5 10.85 -2.49 -11.50
C THR A 5 9.53 -2.63 -10.74
N PRO A 6 9.25 -1.92 -9.64
CA PRO A 6 7.99 -2.08 -8.92
C PRO A 6 6.77 -1.74 -9.78
N GLY A 7 6.83 -0.65 -10.54
CA GLY A 7 5.74 -0.26 -11.44
C GLY A 7 5.54 -1.21 -12.60
N THR A 8 6.61 -1.86 -13.07
CA THR A 8 6.54 -2.88 -14.13
C THR A 8 5.91 -4.15 -13.61
N GLU A 9 6.30 -4.63 -12.43
CA GLU A 9 5.69 -5.79 -11.78
C GLU A 9 4.21 -5.54 -11.45
N ALA A 10 3.89 -4.39 -10.85
CA ALA A 10 2.51 -4.03 -10.52
C ALA A 10 1.61 -4.01 -11.78
N SER A 11 2.06 -3.40 -12.90
CA SER A 11 1.26 -3.41 -14.12
C SER A 11 1.13 -4.80 -14.73
N LYS A 12 2.20 -5.59 -14.76
CA LYS A 12 2.16 -6.96 -15.29
C LYS A 12 1.16 -7.83 -14.53
N VAL A 13 1.23 -7.82 -13.20
CA VAL A 13 0.32 -8.61 -12.35
C VAL A 13 -1.12 -8.11 -12.51
N PHE A 14 -1.33 -6.78 -12.49
CA PHE A 14 -2.65 -6.20 -12.70
C PHE A 14 -3.22 -6.59 -14.07
N GLU A 15 -2.48 -6.38 -15.16
CA GLU A 15 -2.90 -6.69 -16.52
C GLU A 15 -3.28 -8.16 -16.66
N GLN A 16 -2.44 -9.08 -16.17
CA GLN A 16 -2.71 -10.52 -16.24
C GLN A 16 -4.00 -10.92 -15.55
N HIS A 17 -4.26 -10.42 -14.34
CA HIS A 17 -5.46 -10.76 -13.58
C HIS A 17 -6.70 -10.06 -14.13
N PHE A 18 -6.56 -8.81 -14.57
CA PHE A 18 -7.66 -8.04 -15.14
C PHE A 18 -8.17 -8.65 -16.46
N ILE A 19 -7.24 -9.04 -17.36
CA ILE A 19 -7.57 -9.72 -18.62
C ILE A 19 -8.20 -11.10 -18.36
N LYS A 20 -7.65 -11.85 -17.37
CA LYS A 20 -8.24 -13.15 -16.97
C LYS A 20 -9.67 -13.01 -16.42
N GLY A 21 -10.02 -11.84 -15.89
CA GLY A 21 -11.36 -11.49 -15.45
C GLY A 21 -12.20 -10.80 -16.53
N ASP A 22 -11.92 -11.04 -17.82
CA ASP A 22 -12.59 -10.46 -18.99
C ASP A 22 -12.45 -8.93 -19.09
N GLY A 23 -11.48 -8.32 -18.43
CA GLY A 23 -11.15 -6.90 -18.55
C GLY A 23 -10.34 -6.61 -19.81
N GLN A 24 -10.51 -5.41 -20.37
CA GLN A 24 -9.73 -4.91 -21.50
C GLN A 24 -8.80 -3.80 -21.06
N VAL A 25 -7.49 -3.98 -21.24
CA VAL A 25 -6.48 -2.94 -21.04
C VAL A 25 -6.37 -2.11 -22.32
N LEU A 26 -6.69 -0.81 -22.23
CA LEU A 26 -6.67 0.09 -23.39
C LEU A 26 -5.28 0.65 -23.67
N ASP A 27 -4.51 0.95 -22.63
CA ASP A 27 -3.15 1.49 -22.73
C ASP A 27 -2.41 1.32 -21.39
N THR A 28 -1.08 1.29 -21.43
CA THR A 28 -0.19 1.26 -20.26
C THR A 28 0.83 2.37 -20.33
N LEU A 29 0.70 3.38 -19.47
CA LEU A 29 1.51 4.58 -19.47
C LEU A 29 2.59 4.53 -18.39
N ARG A 30 3.82 4.92 -18.73
CA ARG A 30 4.97 4.95 -17.82
C ARG A 30 5.32 6.39 -17.46
N VAL A 31 5.20 6.72 -16.18
CA VAL A 31 5.50 8.06 -15.66
C VAL A 31 6.93 8.09 -15.11
N PRO A 32 7.74 9.12 -15.44
CA PRO A 32 9.04 9.32 -14.80
C PRO A 32 8.89 9.52 -13.29
N LEU A 33 9.80 8.92 -12.49
CA LEU A 33 9.73 9.02 -11.03
C LEU A 33 10.31 10.33 -10.48
N ALA A 34 11.27 10.92 -11.18
CA ALA A 34 11.87 12.19 -10.78
C ALA A 34 10.97 13.36 -11.20
N ASN A 35 10.46 14.11 -10.22
CA ASN A 35 9.60 15.28 -10.44
C ASN A 35 8.45 14.97 -11.43
N PRO A 36 7.57 14.01 -11.10
CA PRO A 36 6.58 13.55 -12.06
C PRO A 36 5.59 14.66 -12.43
N ASP A 37 5.47 14.89 -13.72
CA ASP A 37 4.33 15.61 -14.30
C ASP A 37 3.34 14.58 -14.81
N PHE A 38 2.22 14.44 -14.10
CA PHE A 38 1.15 13.50 -14.48
C PHE A 38 0.26 14.04 -15.60
N ALA A 39 0.36 15.34 -15.90
CA ALA A 39 -0.51 16.07 -16.81
C ALA A 39 -0.67 15.41 -18.19
N PRO A 40 0.38 15.08 -18.94
CA PRO A 40 0.25 14.48 -20.26
C PRO A 40 -0.34 13.06 -20.20
N PHE A 41 -0.03 12.29 -19.14
CA PHE A 41 -0.53 10.94 -18.94
C PHE A 41 -2.03 10.94 -18.58
N LEU A 42 -2.44 11.85 -17.72
CA LEU A 42 -3.85 12.05 -17.36
C LEU A 42 -4.67 12.57 -18.55
N GLN A 43 -4.08 13.43 -19.40
CA GLN A 43 -4.74 13.84 -20.64
C GLN A 43 -4.96 12.64 -21.57
N ARG A 44 -3.95 11.80 -21.74
CA ARG A 44 -4.07 10.55 -22.53
C ARG A 44 -5.15 9.63 -21.97
N ALA A 45 -5.20 9.45 -20.65
CA ALA A 45 -6.26 8.67 -20.01
C ALA A 45 -7.65 9.27 -20.28
N ARG A 46 -7.80 10.58 -20.19
CA ARG A 46 -9.04 11.28 -20.53
C ARG A 46 -9.49 11.05 -21.98
N ASP A 47 -8.54 11.10 -22.92
CA ASP A 47 -8.84 10.91 -24.36
C ASP A 47 -9.27 9.49 -24.67
N LEU A 48 -8.72 8.50 -23.98
CA LEU A 48 -9.09 7.08 -24.11
C LEU A 48 -10.45 6.75 -23.50
N ARG A 49 -10.94 7.55 -22.56
CA ARG A 49 -12.22 7.36 -21.85
C ARG A 49 -12.41 5.96 -21.27
N PRO A 50 -11.46 5.44 -20.47
CA PRO A 50 -11.63 4.15 -19.83
C PRO A 50 -12.72 4.23 -18.76
N ASP A 51 -13.33 3.11 -18.40
CA ASP A 51 -14.21 3.01 -17.24
C ASP A 51 -13.42 3.15 -15.94
N THR A 52 -12.16 2.70 -15.94
CA THR A 52 -11.29 2.67 -14.76
C THR A 52 -9.86 3.04 -15.14
N LEU A 53 -9.22 3.87 -14.32
CA LEU A 53 -7.80 4.18 -14.36
C LEU A 53 -7.11 3.53 -13.15
N PHE A 54 -6.29 2.49 -13.41
CA PHE A 54 -5.41 1.92 -12.40
C PHE A 54 -4.11 2.74 -12.31
N VAL A 55 -3.71 3.13 -11.09
CA VAL A 55 -2.49 3.91 -10.86
C VAL A 55 -1.60 3.24 -9.83
N PHE A 56 -0.33 3.12 -10.18
CA PHE A 56 0.78 2.89 -9.26
C PHE A 56 1.79 4.01 -9.41
N VAL A 57 1.94 4.81 -8.36
CA VAL A 57 3.02 5.79 -8.19
C VAL A 57 3.48 5.71 -6.73
N PRO A 58 4.78 5.93 -6.44
CA PRO A 58 5.27 5.89 -5.07
C PRO A 58 4.56 6.88 -4.16
N ALA A 59 4.54 6.58 -2.85
CA ALA A 59 4.08 7.50 -1.81
C ALA A 59 4.79 8.88 -1.91
N GLY A 60 4.14 9.92 -1.38
CA GLY A 60 4.61 11.31 -1.50
C GLY A 60 4.14 12.02 -2.78
N GLN A 61 3.36 11.35 -3.64
CA GLN A 61 2.88 11.91 -4.90
C GLN A 61 1.36 12.15 -4.93
N ALA A 62 0.64 11.72 -3.89
CA ALA A 62 -0.82 11.73 -3.86
C ALA A 62 -1.40 13.13 -4.08
N GLY A 63 -0.90 14.16 -3.41
CA GLY A 63 -1.38 15.53 -3.55
C GLY A 63 -1.17 16.10 -4.96
N THR A 64 -0.01 15.84 -5.59
CA THR A 64 0.26 16.28 -6.96
C THR A 64 -0.63 15.56 -7.96
N LEU A 65 -0.79 14.25 -7.81
CA LEU A 65 -1.67 13.44 -8.64
C LEU A 65 -3.13 13.91 -8.52
N ALA A 66 -3.62 14.10 -7.30
CA ALA A 66 -4.99 14.55 -7.05
C ALA A 66 -5.28 15.92 -7.68
N ARG A 67 -4.38 16.88 -7.49
CA ARG A 67 -4.50 18.21 -8.07
C ARG A 67 -4.56 18.15 -9.61
N GLN A 68 -3.60 17.46 -10.24
CA GLN A 68 -3.57 17.37 -11.71
C GLN A 68 -4.72 16.53 -12.28
N PHE A 69 -5.25 15.56 -11.52
CA PHE A 69 -6.45 14.80 -11.87
C PHE A 69 -7.69 15.69 -11.90
N ALA A 70 -7.88 16.53 -10.88
CA ALA A 70 -8.99 17.47 -10.82
C ALA A 70 -8.87 18.59 -11.87
N GLU A 71 -7.67 19.16 -12.08
CA GLU A 71 -7.42 20.19 -13.11
C GLU A 71 -7.84 19.75 -14.52
N ARG A 72 -7.83 18.44 -14.77
CA ARG A 72 -8.29 17.85 -16.04
C ARG A 72 -9.72 17.39 -16.02
N GLY A 73 -10.45 17.64 -14.93
CA GLY A 73 -11.85 17.27 -14.78
C GLY A 73 -12.07 15.74 -14.77
N LEU A 74 -11.04 14.95 -14.44
CA LEU A 74 -11.15 13.51 -14.36
C LEU A 74 -11.96 13.06 -13.13
N ASP A 75 -11.95 13.86 -12.06
CA ASP A 75 -12.78 13.71 -10.86
C ASP A 75 -14.29 13.76 -11.16
N LYS A 76 -14.67 14.39 -12.27
CA LYS A 76 -16.07 14.56 -12.73
C LYS A 76 -16.38 13.81 -14.02
N SER A 77 -15.42 13.06 -14.55
CA SER A 77 -15.54 12.38 -15.84
C SER A 77 -16.30 11.05 -15.78
N GLY A 78 -16.54 10.51 -14.59
CA GLY A 78 -17.06 9.16 -14.38
C GLY A 78 -16.00 8.05 -14.41
N ILE A 79 -14.76 8.38 -14.75
CA ILE A 79 -13.62 7.43 -14.70
C ILE A 79 -13.32 7.09 -13.25
N LYS A 80 -13.36 5.81 -12.90
CA LYS A 80 -13.05 5.32 -11.56
C LYS A 80 -11.53 5.27 -11.38
N LEU A 81 -11.01 5.89 -10.33
CA LEU A 81 -9.61 5.78 -9.94
C LEU A 81 -9.44 4.61 -8.96
N VAL A 82 -8.56 3.69 -9.30
CA VAL A 82 -8.15 2.58 -8.44
C VAL A 82 -6.63 2.46 -8.44
N GLY A 83 -6.05 1.84 -7.43
CA GLY A 83 -4.59 1.70 -7.41
C GLY A 83 -4.05 0.90 -6.24
N THR A 84 -2.72 0.95 -6.09
CA THR A 84 -2.05 0.43 -4.90
C THR A 84 -2.20 1.38 -3.72
N GLY A 85 -1.87 0.89 -2.53
CA GLY A 85 -1.94 1.69 -1.31
C GLY A 85 -1.08 2.95 -1.31
N ASP A 86 -0.06 2.99 -2.15
CA ASP A 86 0.87 4.11 -2.25
C ASP A 86 0.19 5.44 -2.62
N ILE A 87 -0.84 5.40 -3.50
CA ILE A 87 -1.54 6.62 -3.93
C ILE A 87 -2.46 7.21 -2.86
N VAL A 88 -2.69 6.49 -1.78
CA VAL A 88 -3.50 6.91 -0.63
C VAL A 88 -2.71 6.74 0.66
N ASP A 89 -1.40 6.99 0.61
CA ASP A 89 -0.56 7.00 1.81
C ASP A 89 -1.21 7.88 2.89
N ASP A 90 -1.31 7.35 4.10
CA ASP A 90 -2.12 7.99 5.16
C ASP A 90 -1.59 9.37 5.57
N ASP A 91 -0.28 9.64 5.45
CA ASP A 91 0.30 10.95 5.75
C ASP A 91 0.06 11.98 4.63
N ASP A 92 0.05 11.51 3.36
CA ASP A 92 -0.19 12.37 2.20
C ASP A 92 -1.69 12.62 1.94
N LEU A 93 -2.55 11.69 2.34
CA LEU A 93 -3.98 11.67 1.98
C LEU A 93 -4.74 12.95 2.34
N PRO A 94 -4.50 13.62 3.48
CA PRO A 94 -5.14 14.90 3.77
C PRO A 94 -4.91 15.97 2.70
N GLY A 95 -3.74 15.96 2.04
CA GLY A 95 -3.38 16.89 0.97
C GLY A 95 -4.17 16.70 -0.35
N THR A 96 -4.93 15.61 -0.49
CA THR A 96 -5.74 15.34 -1.69
C THR A 96 -7.10 16.03 -1.66
N GLY A 97 -7.52 16.54 -0.50
CA GLY A 97 -8.84 17.12 -0.30
C GLY A 97 -9.95 16.11 -0.64
N ASP A 98 -10.97 16.57 -1.36
CA ASP A 98 -12.12 15.74 -1.77
C ASP A 98 -11.87 14.97 -3.09
N THR A 99 -10.79 15.27 -3.79
CA THR A 99 -10.53 14.72 -5.12
C THR A 99 -10.43 13.20 -5.10
N PHE A 100 -9.92 12.63 -4.01
CA PHE A 100 -9.74 11.18 -3.88
C PHE A 100 -10.88 10.47 -3.14
N LEU A 101 -11.95 11.16 -2.73
CA LEU A 101 -13.10 10.49 -2.14
C LEU A 101 -13.67 9.45 -3.09
N GLY A 102 -13.86 8.22 -2.60
CA GLY A 102 -14.33 7.08 -3.39
C GLY A 102 -13.24 6.29 -4.11
N VAL A 103 -11.99 6.75 -4.11
CA VAL A 103 -10.85 5.98 -4.67
C VAL A 103 -10.68 4.67 -3.90
N VAL A 104 -10.54 3.57 -4.66
CA VAL A 104 -10.37 2.22 -4.09
C VAL A 104 -8.94 1.75 -4.30
N THR A 105 -8.33 1.23 -3.25
CA THR A 105 -6.95 0.71 -3.29
C THR A 105 -6.81 -0.61 -2.57
N ALA A 106 -5.77 -1.37 -2.93
CA ALA A 106 -5.31 -2.53 -2.17
C ALA A 106 -4.01 -2.20 -1.45
N GLY A 107 -3.86 -2.65 -0.20
CA GLY A 107 -2.64 -2.46 0.58
C GLY A 107 -2.72 -3.14 1.94
N PHE A 108 -1.59 -3.26 2.60
CA PHE A 108 -1.44 -4.05 3.83
C PHE A 108 -1.57 -3.22 5.12
N TYR A 109 -1.83 -1.92 5.04
CA TYR A 109 -1.98 -1.05 6.20
C TYR A 109 -2.88 0.14 5.90
N SER A 110 -3.62 0.58 6.89
CA SER A 110 -4.26 1.89 6.97
C SER A 110 -4.20 2.41 8.40
N ALA A 111 -3.96 3.70 8.58
CA ALA A 111 -4.06 4.34 9.88
C ALA A 111 -5.51 4.27 10.46
N ALA A 112 -6.50 3.99 9.61
CA ALA A 112 -7.89 3.75 10.02
C ALA A 112 -8.16 2.31 10.47
N HIS A 113 -7.19 1.38 10.42
CA HIS A 113 -7.39 -0.01 10.85
C HIS A 113 -7.95 -0.08 12.27
N ALA A 114 -9.02 -0.88 12.43
CA ALA A 114 -9.87 -0.78 13.61
C ALA A 114 -9.30 -1.41 14.90
N SER A 115 -8.16 -2.13 14.84
CA SER A 115 -7.58 -2.83 16.00
C SER A 115 -7.17 -1.86 17.11
N ARG A 116 -7.12 -2.37 18.35
CA ARG A 116 -6.64 -1.60 19.50
C ARG A 116 -5.15 -1.27 19.34
N THR A 117 -4.36 -2.25 18.88
CA THR A 117 -2.93 -2.10 18.62
C THR A 117 -2.66 -0.95 17.65
N ASN A 118 -3.44 -0.85 16.56
CA ASN A 118 -3.30 0.27 15.63
C ASN A 118 -3.67 1.62 16.25
N LYS A 119 -4.76 1.70 16.97
CA LYS A 119 -5.18 2.96 17.61
C LYS A 119 -4.11 3.51 18.56
N ASP A 120 -3.53 2.62 19.37
CA ASP A 120 -2.47 2.99 20.30
C ASP A 120 -1.19 3.41 19.57
N TYR A 121 -0.82 2.69 18.50
CA TYR A 121 0.31 3.01 17.63
C TYR A 121 0.14 4.37 16.93
N VAL A 122 -1.00 4.60 16.27
CA VAL A 122 -1.28 5.86 15.56
C VAL A 122 -1.23 7.06 16.52
N ALA A 123 -1.82 6.92 17.71
CA ALA A 123 -1.79 7.99 18.72
C ALA A 123 -0.35 8.28 19.22
N ALA A 124 0.44 7.23 19.48
CA ALA A 124 1.83 7.38 19.92
C ALA A 124 2.70 7.98 18.80
N TYR A 125 2.55 7.53 17.57
CA TYR A 125 3.28 8.04 16.40
C TYR A 125 2.98 9.52 16.16
N ALA A 126 1.70 9.90 16.11
CA ALA A 126 1.28 11.28 15.91
C ALA A 126 1.80 12.20 17.02
N LYS A 127 1.79 11.74 18.28
CA LYS A 127 2.37 12.50 19.42
C LYS A 127 3.87 12.71 19.26
N ALA A 128 4.59 11.72 18.74
CA ALA A 128 6.05 11.80 18.63
C ALA A 128 6.52 12.60 17.41
N THR A 129 5.78 12.57 16.30
CA THR A 129 6.24 13.09 15.00
C THR A 129 5.43 14.28 14.49
N GLY A 130 4.20 14.46 14.96
CA GLY A 130 3.24 15.41 14.38
C GLY A 130 2.58 14.95 13.08
N HIS A 131 2.88 13.73 12.61
CA HIS A 131 2.39 13.16 11.36
C HIS A 131 1.42 12.00 11.60
N ARG A 132 0.61 11.68 10.59
CA ARG A 132 -0.21 10.47 10.58
C ARG A 132 0.68 9.27 10.28
N ALA A 133 0.51 8.18 11.04
CA ALA A 133 1.23 6.93 10.76
C ALA A 133 0.84 6.39 9.37
N ASN A 134 1.78 5.77 8.69
CA ASN A 134 1.61 5.24 7.34
C ASN A 134 2.25 3.85 7.18
N PHE A 135 2.15 3.25 6.00
CA PHE A 135 2.65 1.91 5.74
C PHE A 135 4.18 1.80 5.87
N ILE A 136 4.93 2.88 5.66
CA ILE A 136 6.38 2.92 5.84
C ILE A 136 6.72 2.89 7.33
N SER A 137 6.04 3.73 8.13
CA SER A 137 6.26 3.82 9.56
C SER A 137 5.90 2.52 10.31
N VAL A 138 4.81 1.85 9.91
CA VAL A 138 4.44 0.55 10.50
C VAL A 138 5.45 -0.54 10.14
N GLY A 139 6.05 -0.48 8.95
CA GLY A 139 7.15 -1.36 8.57
C GLY A 139 8.36 -1.23 9.49
N GLY A 140 8.74 0.01 9.83
CA GLY A 140 9.79 0.28 10.82
C GLY A 140 9.44 -0.22 12.23
N TYR A 141 8.20 -0.01 12.66
CA TYR A 141 7.70 -0.52 13.95
C TYR A 141 7.81 -2.03 14.03
N ASP A 142 7.28 -2.74 13.04
CA ASP A 142 7.31 -4.21 13.00
C ASP A 142 8.72 -4.76 12.89
N GLY A 143 9.60 -4.12 12.12
CA GLY A 143 10.99 -4.52 12.01
C GLY A 143 11.70 -4.47 13.37
N MET A 144 11.51 -3.39 14.14
CA MET A 144 12.07 -3.29 15.48
C MET A 144 11.43 -4.26 16.48
N HIS A 145 10.10 -4.45 16.38
CA HIS A 145 9.40 -5.44 17.21
C HIS A 145 9.98 -6.84 16.98
N LEU A 146 10.16 -7.24 15.72
CA LEU A 146 10.73 -8.53 15.36
C LEU A 146 12.16 -8.71 15.91
N ILE A 147 12.98 -7.66 15.82
CA ILE A 147 14.36 -7.67 16.36
C ILE A 147 14.33 -7.88 17.87
N TYR A 148 13.51 -7.12 18.61
CA TYR A 148 13.42 -7.24 20.07
C TYR A 148 12.97 -8.64 20.49
N GLN A 149 11.93 -9.19 19.87
CA GLN A 149 11.45 -10.53 20.12
C GLN A 149 12.52 -11.61 19.82
N ALA A 150 13.29 -11.44 18.77
CA ALA A 150 14.37 -12.35 18.44
C ALA A 150 15.50 -12.29 19.47
N LEU A 151 15.87 -11.09 19.94
CA LEU A 151 16.89 -10.93 20.97
C LEU A 151 16.45 -11.53 22.33
N GLU A 152 15.21 -11.35 22.72
CA GLU A 152 14.64 -12.01 23.90
C GLU A 152 14.73 -13.53 23.78
N LYS A 153 14.30 -14.09 22.64
CA LYS A 153 14.33 -15.54 22.36
C LYS A 153 15.75 -16.13 22.35
N THR A 154 16.74 -15.34 21.93
CA THR A 154 18.15 -15.77 21.86
C THR A 154 18.95 -15.49 23.13
N GLY A 155 18.31 -14.87 24.15
CA GLY A 155 19.00 -14.46 25.39
C GLY A 155 20.05 -13.37 25.14
N GLY A 156 19.80 -12.47 24.21
CA GLY A 156 20.67 -11.34 23.87
C GLY A 156 21.82 -11.69 22.91
N LYS A 157 21.85 -12.88 22.31
CA LYS A 157 22.82 -13.22 21.27
C LYS A 157 22.51 -12.43 20.00
N ILE A 158 23.53 -11.81 19.41
CA ILE A 158 23.42 -10.89 18.27
C ILE A 158 24.06 -11.43 16.99
N ASP A 159 24.56 -12.66 16.97
CA ASP A 159 25.06 -13.22 15.72
C ASP A 159 23.92 -13.42 14.71
N ALA A 160 24.18 -13.08 13.45
CA ALA A 160 23.15 -12.98 12.42
C ALA A 160 22.38 -14.28 12.20
N ASP A 161 23.07 -15.43 12.20
CA ASP A 161 22.43 -16.72 11.94
C ASP A 161 21.48 -17.10 13.07
N THR A 162 21.91 -16.95 14.33
CA THR A 162 21.07 -17.21 15.50
C THR A 162 19.81 -16.30 15.51
N VAL A 163 19.97 -15.02 15.22
CA VAL A 163 18.86 -14.04 15.19
C VAL A 163 17.90 -14.37 14.04
N ILE A 164 18.39 -14.65 12.84
CA ILE A 164 17.55 -15.00 11.68
C ILE A 164 16.78 -16.31 11.93
N GLU A 165 17.44 -17.33 12.49
CA GLU A 165 16.74 -18.57 12.84
C GLU A 165 15.65 -18.35 13.90
N ALA A 166 15.90 -17.47 14.87
CA ALA A 166 14.90 -17.12 15.88
C ALA A 166 13.68 -16.41 15.30
N MET A 167 13.85 -15.63 14.23
CA MET A 167 12.76 -14.90 13.55
C MET A 167 11.83 -15.80 12.74
N LYS A 168 12.31 -16.95 12.24
CA LYS A 168 11.51 -17.87 11.44
C LYS A 168 10.27 -18.36 12.18
N GLY A 169 9.12 -18.23 11.53
CA GLY A 169 7.84 -18.66 12.08
C GLY A 169 7.31 -17.79 13.23
N MET A 170 7.92 -16.66 13.55
CA MET A 170 7.41 -15.72 14.53
C MET A 170 6.04 -15.18 14.10
N LYS A 171 5.18 -14.92 15.10
CA LYS A 171 3.83 -14.39 14.91
C LYS A 171 3.57 -13.31 15.94
N TRP A 172 2.94 -12.22 15.51
CA TRP A 172 2.53 -11.13 16.41
C TRP A 172 1.32 -10.38 15.89
N GLU A 173 0.67 -9.64 16.79
CA GLU A 173 -0.36 -8.68 16.45
C GLU A 173 0.28 -7.33 16.16
N SER A 174 0.39 -6.99 14.88
CA SER A 174 0.91 -5.73 14.40
C SER A 174 -0.19 -4.64 14.39
N PRO A 175 0.15 -3.35 14.37
CA PRO A 175 -0.80 -2.30 14.01
C PRO A 175 -1.52 -2.53 12.69
N ARG A 176 -0.95 -3.33 11.78
CA ARG A 176 -1.57 -3.71 10.50
C ARG A 176 -2.39 -5.01 10.56
N GLY A 177 -2.61 -5.57 11.76
CA GLY A 177 -3.29 -6.85 11.97
C GLY A 177 -2.36 -8.03 12.15
N PRO A 178 -2.87 -9.26 12.10
CA PRO A 178 -2.10 -10.48 12.32
C PRO A 178 -0.93 -10.60 11.33
N THR A 179 0.25 -10.83 11.86
CA THR A 179 1.49 -10.84 11.06
C THR A 179 2.36 -12.01 11.47
N SER A 180 3.04 -12.62 10.52
CA SER A 180 4.02 -13.68 10.80
C SER A 180 5.14 -13.73 9.76
N ILE A 181 6.23 -14.42 10.11
CA ILE A 181 7.33 -14.71 9.19
C ILE A 181 7.20 -16.14 8.68
N ASP A 182 7.12 -16.31 7.38
CA ASP A 182 7.13 -17.65 6.77
C ASP A 182 8.49 -18.31 7.05
N PRO A 183 8.53 -19.49 7.70
CA PRO A 183 9.81 -20.11 8.10
C PRO A 183 10.65 -20.56 6.91
N ARG A 184 10.04 -20.79 5.75
CA ARG A 184 10.71 -21.31 4.54
C ARG A 184 11.25 -20.17 3.67
N THR A 185 10.41 -19.17 3.37
CA THR A 185 10.77 -18.06 2.49
C THR A 185 11.38 -16.89 3.25
N ARG A 186 11.13 -16.80 4.56
CA ARG A 186 11.48 -15.68 5.45
C ARG A 186 10.76 -14.39 5.11
N ASP A 187 9.72 -14.47 4.28
CA ASP A 187 8.89 -13.33 3.96
C ASP A 187 7.80 -13.12 5.02
N ILE A 188 7.27 -11.91 5.01
CA ILE A 188 6.12 -11.57 5.83
C ILE A 188 4.86 -12.24 5.27
N VAL A 189 4.05 -12.79 6.17
CA VAL A 189 2.67 -13.23 5.89
C VAL A 189 1.76 -12.26 6.61
N GLN A 190 0.87 -11.60 5.88
CA GLN A 190 0.07 -10.49 6.39
C GLN A 190 -1.27 -10.40 5.65
N ASP A 191 -2.20 -9.68 6.23
CA ASP A 191 -3.46 -9.37 5.55
C ASP A 191 -3.27 -8.28 4.50
N VAL A 192 -4.07 -8.36 3.43
CA VAL A 192 -4.19 -7.31 2.41
C VAL A 192 -5.62 -6.81 2.42
N TYR A 193 -5.76 -5.52 2.62
CA TYR A 193 -7.05 -4.84 2.74
C TYR A 193 -7.44 -4.16 1.44
N ILE A 194 -8.71 -4.25 1.08
CA ILE A 194 -9.31 -3.37 0.08
C ILE A 194 -9.89 -2.19 0.83
N ARG A 195 -9.47 -1.00 0.45
CA ARG A 195 -9.78 0.25 1.14
C ARG A 195 -10.43 1.24 0.20
N LYS A 196 -11.31 2.05 0.72
CA LYS A 196 -11.93 3.15 0.02
C LYS A 196 -11.65 4.46 0.77
N VAL A 197 -11.32 5.50 0.04
CA VAL A 197 -11.16 6.82 0.65
C VAL A 197 -12.53 7.37 1.02
N GLU A 198 -12.73 7.58 2.30
CA GLU A 198 -13.96 8.13 2.88
C GLU A 198 -13.65 9.31 3.79
N ARG A 199 -14.64 10.18 4.00
CA ARG A 199 -14.51 11.28 4.94
C ARG A 199 -14.85 10.79 6.35
N VAL A 200 -13.87 10.83 7.26
CA VAL A 200 -14.04 10.50 8.67
C VAL A 200 -13.65 11.73 9.49
N ASN A 201 -14.57 12.23 10.32
CA ASN A 201 -14.37 13.43 11.13
C ASN A 201 -13.85 14.66 10.36
N GLY A 202 -14.31 14.83 9.12
CA GLY A 202 -13.94 15.96 8.27
C GLY A 202 -12.70 15.79 7.41
N GLU A 203 -11.95 14.69 7.57
CA GLU A 203 -10.71 14.39 6.82
C GLU A 203 -10.84 13.12 5.95
N PRO A 204 -10.10 13.02 4.86
CA PRO A 204 -10.04 11.79 4.07
C PRO A 204 -9.21 10.71 4.80
N TRP A 205 -9.74 9.48 4.81
CA TRP A 205 -9.13 8.28 5.37
C TRP A 205 -9.31 7.10 4.41
N ALA A 206 -8.33 6.21 4.35
CA ALA A 206 -8.42 4.97 3.59
C ALA A 206 -9.10 3.88 4.45
N VAL A 207 -10.43 3.79 4.37
CA VAL A 207 -11.24 2.90 5.20
C VAL A 207 -11.32 1.51 4.59
N GLU A 208 -11.01 0.49 5.38
CA GLU A 208 -11.05 -0.91 4.98
C GLU A 208 -12.50 -1.42 4.86
N PHE A 209 -12.80 -2.17 3.80
CA PHE A 209 -14.12 -2.78 3.61
C PHE A 209 -14.08 -4.24 3.17
N ALA A 210 -12.90 -4.76 2.81
CA ALA A 210 -12.69 -6.19 2.56
C ALA A 210 -11.25 -6.58 2.91
N THR A 211 -11.04 -7.85 3.25
CA THR A 211 -9.75 -8.38 3.69
C THR A 211 -9.45 -9.67 2.96
N PHE A 212 -8.21 -9.81 2.51
CA PHE A 212 -7.62 -11.06 2.09
C PHE A 212 -6.62 -11.47 3.17
N GLU A 213 -6.95 -12.53 3.89
CA GLU A 213 -6.21 -12.94 5.09
C GLU A 213 -4.93 -13.73 4.76
N ALA A 214 -3.90 -13.54 5.56
CA ALA A 214 -2.67 -14.34 5.58
C ALA A 214 -2.00 -14.52 4.21
N ILE A 215 -1.93 -13.44 3.42
CA ILE A 215 -1.35 -13.46 2.08
C ILE A 215 0.17 -13.64 2.18
N LYS A 216 0.68 -14.57 1.37
CA LYS A 216 2.09 -14.82 1.13
C LYS A 216 2.51 -14.27 -0.23
N ASP A 217 3.82 -14.09 -0.45
CA ASP A 217 4.35 -13.74 -1.77
C ASP A 217 4.16 -14.93 -2.74
N PRO A 218 3.26 -14.82 -3.73
CA PRO A 218 2.99 -15.91 -4.66
C PRO A 218 4.17 -16.22 -5.58
N LEU A 219 5.13 -15.29 -5.73
CA LEU A 219 6.32 -15.49 -6.57
C LEU A 219 7.40 -16.34 -5.89
N LYS A 220 7.29 -16.51 -4.58
CA LYS A 220 8.24 -17.33 -3.78
C LYS A 220 7.65 -18.66 -3.31
N GLU A 221 6.40 -18.91 -3.58
CA GLU A 221 5.83 -20.24 -3.40
C GLU A 221 6.30 -21.16 -4.55
N PRO A 222 6.70 -22.42 -4.29
CA PRO A 222 6.93 -23.36 -5.37
C PRO A 222 5.64 -23.50 -6.18
N ALA A 223 5.77 -23.57 -7.51
CA ALA A 223 4.63 -23.93 -8.36
C ALA A 223 3.94 -25.16 -7.76
N ALA A 224 2.62 -25.12 -7.59
CA ALA A 224 1.86 -26.28 -7.18
C ALA A 224 2.15 -27.41 -8.21
N GLU A 225 2.67 -28.54 -7.73
CA GLU A 225 2.90 -29.74 -8.54
C GLU A 225 1.60 -30.28 -9.10
#